data_64a6c8e5ed135f11c349b094e965583c
#
_entry.id   64a6c8e5ed135f11c349b094e965583c
#
_cell.length_a   1.000
_cell.length_b   1.000
_cell.length_c   1.000
_cell.angle_alpha   90.00
_cell.angle_beta   90.00
_cell.angle_gamma   90.00
#
_symmetry.space_group_name_H-M   'P 1'
#
loop_
_entity.id
_entity.type
_entity.pdbx_description
1 polymer ?
#
loop_
_entity_poly.entity_id
_entity_poly.type
_entity_poly.pdbx_seq_one_letter_code
_entity_poly.pdbx_strand_id
1 'polypeptide(L)'
;MRKICVITGTRAEFGLLRPLIELIDKDKNLRLQLIATGMHLSPEFGYTLDEIIAAGFVVDKKVECLLSSDTSVGVSKTIALAISGFADAFETLQPDLVVVLGDRTEILGAVIAAGMANIPIAHLHGGETTEGAYDEAIRHSITKFSHLHFTSTEAYRKRVIQLGEHPDTVFNVGAIGLDAIKKLKLLSREEFENSIGLKLKKRNVLITYHPVTLEKEAPIETFKNILTALDELGDTGLIFTHANSDKNGRIINKMITEYVDTHKDKAVAFKSLGQLRYLSALQFVDFVIGNSSSGILEVPAFHIPTINIGDRQRGRICNESVINSNNSLEDIKKSITFALDKQFRETIQQQEMLYGDGTAAEKILKVIKEHTVIPLKKSFYDISY
;
A
#
# COMPACT_ATOMS: atom_id res chain seq x y z
N MET A 1 -16.57 26.56 -7.70
CA MET A 1 -16.13 25.15 -7.65
C MET A 1 -15.26 24.99 -6.42
N ARG A 2 -15.55 23.99 -5.60
CA ARG A 2 -14.79 23.69 -4.39
C ARG A 2 -13.43 23.08 -4.77
N LYS A 3 -12.35 23.63 -4.22
CA LYS A 3 -10.97 23.24 -4.52
C LYS A 3 -10.54 22.08 -3.61
N ILE A 4 -10.27 20.93 -4.20
CA ILE A 4 -9.80 19.74 -3.49
C ILE A 4 -8.33 19.52 -3.85
N CYS A 5 -7.47 19.73 -2.87
CA CYS A 5 -6.02 19.58 -3.05
C CYS A 5 -5.59 18.17 -2.62
N VAL A 6 -5.14 17.37 -3.57
CA VAL A 6 -4.58 16.04 -3.32
C VAL A 6 -3.06 16.12 -3.31
N ILE A 7 -2.43 15.55 -2.29
CA ILE A 7 -0.97 15.54 -2.13
C ILE A 7 -0.44 14.13 -2.35
N THR A 8 0.63 14.00 -3.12
CA THR A 8 1.31 12.73 -3.36
C THR A 8 2.84 12.88 -3.28
N GLY A 9 3.49 12.02 -2.52
CA GLY A 9 4.94 12.05 -2.27
C GLY A 9 5.70 10.97 -3.02
N THR A 10 5.03 9.89 -3.47
CA THR A 10 5.67 8.76 -4.13
C THR A 10 4.82 8.17 -5.24
N ARG A 11 5.49 7.46 -6.15
CA ARG A 11 4.83 6.68 -7.21
C ARG A 11 3.75 5.72 -6.66
N ALA A 12 4.03 5.07 -5.54
CA ALA A 12 3.11 4.14 -4.91
C ALA A 12 1.84 4.87 -4.42
N GLU A 13 2.01 6.00 -3.73
CA GLU A 13 0.87 6.81 -3.28
C GLU A 13 0.03 7.35 -4.44
N PHE A 14 0.69 7.85 -5.50
CA PHE A 14 -0.03 8.30 -6.70
C PHE A 14 -0.85 7.17 -7.31
N GLY A 15 -0.29 5.97 -7.42
CA GLY A 15 -1.00 4.79 -7.92
C GLY A 15 -2.25 4.47 -7.10
N LEU A 16 -2.17 4.58 -5.76
CA LEU A 16 -3.30 4.38 -4.86
C LEU A 16 -4.33 5.51 -4.96
N LEU A 17 -3.90 6.76 -5.00
CA LEU A 17 -4.76 7.94 -5.05
C LEU A 17 -5.39 8.19 -6.42
N ARG A 18 -4.82 7.65 -7.50
CA ARG A 18 -5.25 7.89 -8.87
C ARG A 18 -6.74 7.69 -9.11
N PRO A 19 -7.40 6.61 -8.62
CA PRO A 19 -8.85 6.46 -8.79
C PRO A 19 -9.66 7.62 -8.22
N LEU A 20 -9.25 8.16 -7.07
CA LEU A 20 -9.90 9.31 -6.43
C LEU A 20 -9.59 10.61 -7.18
N ILE A 21 -8.34 10.81 -7.61
CA ILE A 21 -7.91 11.97 -8.41
C ILE A 21 -8.74 12.05 -9.70
N GLU A 22 -8.89 10.93 -10.41
CA GLU A 22 -9.71 10.85 -11.64
C GLU A 22 -11.18 11.21 -11.41
N LEU A 23 -11.75 10.79 -10.26
CA LEU A 23 -13.13 11.10 -9.91
C LEU A 23 -13.32 12.57 -9.55
N ILE A 24 -12.37 13.17 -8.81
CA ILE A 24 -12.40 14.60 -8.46
C ILE A 24 -12.25 15.46 -9.73
N ASP A 25 -11.32 15.11 -10.60
CA ASP A 25 -11.04 15.87 -11.85
C ASP A 25 -12.23 15.88 -12.80
N LYS A 26 -12.98 14.78 -12.87
CA LYS A 26 -14.19 14.65 -13.71
C LYS A 26 -15.44 15.29 -13.12
N ASP A 27 -15.44 15.65 -11.83
CA ASP A 27 -16.64 16.21 -11.18
C ASP A 27 -16.80 17.70 -11.50
N LYS A 28 -17.95 18.06 -12.06
CA LYS A 28 -18.24 19.43 -12.50
C LYS A 28 -18.34 20.46 -11.38
N ASN A 29 -18.52 20.04 -10.13
CA ASN A 29 -18.67 20.90 -8.97
C ASN A 29 -17.37 21.05 -8.17
N LEU A 30 -16.36 20.24 -8.49
CA LEU A 30 -15.05 20.23 -7.83
C LEU A 30 -13.97 20.77 -8.77
N ARG A 31 -12.91 21.29 -8.18
CA ARG A 31 -11.67 21.64 -8.87
C ARG A 31 -10.54 20.88 -8.24
N LEU A 32 -9.95 19.96 -8.99
CA LEU A 32 -8.72 19.29 -8.56
C LEU A 32 -7.58 20.30 -8.47
N GLN A 33 -6.81 20.20 -7.40
CA GLN A 33 -5.47 20.77 -7.26
C GLN A 33 -4.55 19.62 -6.88
N LEU A 34 -3.42 19.47 -7.57
CA LEU A 34 -2.49 18.37 -7.33
C LEU A 34 -1.12 18.92 -6.94
N ILE A 35 -0.62 18.48 -5.77
CA ILE A 35 0.73 18.78 -5.32
C ILE A 35 1.57 17.51 -5.36
N ALA A 36 2.70 17.58 -6.08
CA ALA A 36 3.74 16.55 -6.05
C ALA A 36 4.87 16.97 -5.10
N THR A 37 5.35 16.03 -4.30
CA THR A 37 6.44 16.26 -3.33
C THR A 37 7.32 15.03 -3.16
N GLY A 38 8.29 15.09 -2.27
CA GLY A 38 9.08 13.95 -1.83
C GLY A 38 9.82 13.24 -2.96
N MET A 39 9.67 11.93 -3.04
CA MET A 39 10.35 11.08 -4.02
C MET A 39 9.96 11.39 -5.47
N HIS A 40 8.76 11.94 -5.73
CA HIS A 40 8.35 12.34 -7.07
C HIS A 40 9.31 13.34 -7.72
N LEU A 41 9.94 14.19 -6.92
CA LEU A 41 10.80 15.28 -7.37
C LEU A 41 12.29 14.95 -7.26
N SER A 42 12.64 13.73 -6.82
CA SER A 42 14.02 13.31 -6.63
C SER A 42 14.52 12.45 -7.78
N PRO A 43 15.63 12.84 -8.47
CA PRO A 43 16.28 12.02 -9.50
C PRO A 43 16.76 10.67 -8.96
N GLU A 44 17.17 10.60 -7.69
CA GLU A 44 17.61 9.36 -7.02
C GLU A 44 16.51 8.29 -7.02
N PHE A 45 15.24 8.71 -6.92
CA PHE A 45 14.07 7.82 -6.93
C PHE A 45 13.37 7.78 -8.30
N GLY A 46 14.06 8.22 -9.38
CA GLY A 46 13.60 8.10 -10.76
C GLY A 46 12.72 9.23 -11.25
N TYR A 47 12.56 10.32 -10.51
CA TYR A 47 11.81 11.53 -10.89
C TYR A 47 10.39 11.21 -11.42
N THR A 48 9.61 10.47 -10.65
CA THR A 48 8.33 9.90 -11.07
C THR A 48 7.20 10.93 -11.28
N LEU A 49 7.50 12.21 -11.19
CA LEU A 49 6.60 13.30 -11.62
C LEU A 49 6.13 13.12 -13.07
N ASP A 50 7.00 12.62 -13.95
CA ASP A 50 6.68 12.40 -15.36
C ASP A 50 5.57 11.36 -15.54
N GLU A 51 5.42 10.41 -14.63
CA GLU A 51 4.32 9.43 -14.65
C GLU A 51 2.96 10.11 -14.36
N ILE A 52 2.92 11.12 -13.49
CA ILE A 52 1.73 11.92 -13.20
C ILE A 52 1.31 12.70 -14.44
N ILE A 53 2.27 13.35 -15.10
CA ILE A 53 2.06 14.14 -16.33
C ILE A 53 1.63 13.21 -17.47
N ALA A 54 2.29 12.07 -17.64
CA ALA A 54 1.95 11.07 -18.66
C ALA A 54 0.55 10.46 -18.44
N ALA A 55 0.07 10.42 -17.19
CA ALA A 55 -1.30 10.03 -16.88
C ALA A 55 -2.35 11.10 -17.21
N GLY A 56 -1.93 12.29 -17.71
CA GLY A 56 -2.79 13.39 -18.17
C GLY A 56 -3.14 14.40 -17.09
N PHE A 57 -2.54 14.36 -15.90
CA PHE A 57 -2.83 15.31 -14.83
C PHE A 57 -1.90 16.53 -14.85
N VAL A 58 -2.46 17.66 -14.47
CA VAL A 58 -1.71 18.90 -14.23
C VAL A 58 -1.27 18.93 -12.77
N VAL A 59 0.01 19.14 -12.53
CA VAL A 59 0.56 19.36 -11.17
C VAL A 59 0.59 20.87 -10.91
N ASP A 60 -0.27 21.33 -10.00
CA ASP A 60 -0.43 22.75 -9.68
C ASP A 60 0.76 23.31 -8.92
N LYS A 61 1.38 22.51 -8.05
CA LYS A 61 2.58 22.88 -7.29
C LYS A 61 3.52 21.70 -7.11
N LYS A 62 4.81 22.01 -7.05
CA LYS A 62 5.89 21.09 -6.68
C LYS A 62 6.50 21.58 -5.38
N VAL A 63 6.55 20.72 -4.36
CA VAL A 63 7.16 21.05 -3.07
C VAL A 63 8.38 20.16 -2.87
N GLU A 64 9.55 20.74 -3.15
CA GLU A 64 10.83 20.08 -2.93
C GLU A 64 11.21 20.15 -1.45
N CYS A 65 11.23 19.02 -0.77
CA CYS A 65 11.54 18.94 0.67
C CYS A 65 12.50 17.81 1.02
N LEU A 66 12.63 16.81 0.12
CA LEU A 66 13.40 15.60 0.40
C LEU A 66 14.90 15.90 0.37
N LEU A 67 15.57 15.74 1.52
CA LEU A 67 17.00 15.63 1.60
C LEU A 67 17.40 14.17 1.34
N SER A 68 18.34 13.93 0.44
CA SER A 68 18.89 12.58 0.17
C SER A 68 19.76 12.11 1.34
N SER A 69 19.13 11.93 2.52
CA SER A 69 19.79 11.56 3.76
C SER A 69 18.83 10.73 4.62
N ASP A 70 19.24 9.53 4.99
CA ASP A 70 18.55 8.57 5.85
C ASP A 70 18.85 8.78 7.36
N THR A 71 19.64 9.81 7.69
CA THR A 71 19.93 10.15 9.09
C THR A 71 18.72 10.79 9.77
N SER A 72 18.60 10.62 11.09
CA SER A 72 17.54 11.26 11.89
C SER A 72 17.50 12.79 11.72
N VAL A 73 18.67 13.42 11.55
CA VAL A 73 18.79 14.86 11.28
C VAL A 73 18.26 15.18 9.88
N GLY A 74 18.58 14.35 8.86
CA GLY A 74 18.09 14.53 7.50
C GLY A 74 16.58 14.42 7.41
N VAL A 75 15.99 13.41 8.06
CA VAL A 75 14.54 13.22 8.13
C VAL A 75 13.86 14.40 8.83
N SER A 76 14.40 14.87 9.97
CA SER A 76 13.85 16.03 10.69
C SER A 76 13.90 17.31 9.85
N LYS A 77 14.97 17.53 9.11
CA LYS A 77 15.10 18.67 8.18
C LYS A 77 14.14 18.55 6.99
N THR A 78 13.93 17.35 6.45
CA THR A 78 12.93 17.08 5.41
C THR A 78 11.52 17.50 5.86
N ILE A 79 11.12 17.17 7.09
CA ILE A 79 9.83 17.59 7.66
C ILE A 79 9.77 19.13 7.74
N ALA A 80 10.82 19.78 8.24
CA ALA A 80 10.87 21.23 8.36
C ALA A 80 10.75 21.95 7.00
N LEU A 81 11.46 21.45 5.98
CA LEU A 81 11.35 21.96 4.61
C LEU A 81 9.96 21.72 4.00
N ALA A 82 9.35 20.57 4.30
CA ALA A 82 7.99 20.28 3.88
C ALA A 82 7.00 21.30 4.49
N ILE A 83 7.07 21.57 5.80
CA ILE A 83 6.21 22.58 6.45
C ILE A 83 6.33 23.93 5.74
N SER A 84 7.56 24.40 5.50
CA SER A 84 7.80 25.70 4.84
C SER A 84 7.26 25.71 3.41
N GLY A 85 7.60 24.69 2.59
CA GLY A 85 7.17 24.66 1.20
C GLY A 85 5.66 24.48 1.02
N PHE A 86 5.00 23.72 1.91
CA PHE A 86 3.55 23.58 1.89
C PHE A 86 2.82 24.85 2.37
N ALA A 87 3.40 25.63 3.30
CA ALA A 87 2.83 26.92 3.68
C ALA A 87 2.73 27.86 2.48
N ASP A 88 3.79 28.00 1.67
CA ASP A 88 3.80 28.79 0.43
C ASP A 88 2.82 28.25 -0.63
N ALA A 89 2.75 26.91 -0.73
CA ALA A 89 1.85 26.26 -1.68
C ALA A 89 0.37 26.53 -1.33
N PHE A 90 0.00 26.42 -0.05
CA PHE A 90 -1.37 26.65 0.39
C PHE A 90 -1.78 28.12 0.32
N GLU A 91 -0.87 29.06 0.63
CA GLU A 91 -1.12 30.50 0.42
C GLU A 91 -1.44 30.82 -1.04
N THR A 92 -0.74 30.15 -1.99
CA THR A 92 -1.00 30.34 -3.41
C THR A 92 -2.28 29.66 -3.90
N LEU A 93 -2.51 28.40 -3.50
CA LEU A 93 -3.60 27.55 -4.05
C LEU A 93 -4.93 27.79 -3.32
N GLN A 94 -4.87 28.11 -2.02
CA GLN A 94 -6.05 28.34 -1.17
C GLN A 94 -7.09 27.21 -1.32
N PRO A 95 -6.74 25.94 -1.00
CA PRO A 95 -7.66 24.82 -1.12
C PRO A 95 -8.76 24.89 -0.05
N ASP A 96 -9.94 24.37 -0.40
CA ASP A 96 -11.06 24.22 0.53
C ASP A 96 -10.98 22.90 1.33
N LEU A 97 -10.19 21.94 0.85
CA LEU A 97 -9.91 20.67 1.52
C LEU A 97 -8.58 20.10 1.01
N VAL A 98 -7.76 19.65 1.92
CA VAL A 98 -6.53 18.90 1.63
C VAL A 98 -6.79 17.40 1.83
N VAL A 99 -6.42 16.57 0.87
CA VAL A 99 -6.52 15.09 0.92
C VAL A 99 -5.13 14.51 1.00
N VAL A 100 -4.89 13.68 2.01
CA VAL A 100 -3.61 13.01 2.26
C VAL A 100 -3.79 11.53 2.51
N LEU A 101 -2.75 10.73 2.20
CA LEU A 101 -2.72 9.28 2.38
C LEU A 101 -1.58 8.88 3.32
N GLY A 102 -1.89 8.01 4.29
CA GLY A 102 -0.87 7.29 5.04
C GLY A 102 -0.11 8.12 6.07
N ASP A 103 1.19 7.92 6.13
CA ASP A 103 2.03 8.22 7.29
C ASP A 103 3.45 8.69 6.96
N ARG A 104 3.66 9.22 5.77
CA ARG A 104 4.98 9.66 5.36
C ARG A 104 5.40 10.98 6.01
N THR A 105 6.69 11.17 6.17
CA THR A 105 7.28 12.33 6.84
C THR A 105 6.95 13.65 6.14
N GLU A 106 7.00 13.68 4.81
CA GLU A 106 6.61 14.84 4.02
C GLU A 106 5.12 15.16 4.12
N ILE A 107 4.27 14.14 4.29
CA ILE A 107 2.83 14.31 4.49
C ILE A 107 2.53 14.91 5.87
N LEU A 108 3.30 14.52 6.92
CA LEU A 108 3.20 15.17 8.22
C LEU A 108 3.49 16.68 8.10
N GLY A 109 4.53 17.06 7.35
CA GLY A 109 4.85 18.48 7.11
C GLY A 109 3.70 19.22 6.41
N ALA A 110 3.10 18.61 5.39
CA ALA A 110 1.93 19.15 4.69
C ALA A 110 0.73 19.37 5.63
N VAL A 111 0.46 18.39 6.49
CA VAL A 111 -0.67 18.41 7.42
C VAL A 111 -0.48 19.47 8.51
N ILE A 112 0.74 19.66 9.03
CA ILE A 112 1.05 20.74 9.97
C ILE A 112 0.81 22.09 9.29
N ALA A 113 1.31 22.30 8.07
CA ALA A 113 1.11 23.57 7.34
C ALA A 113 -0.38 23.83 7.06
N ALA A 114 -1.16 22.83 6.65
CA ALA A 114 -2.60 22.94 6.42
C ALA A 114 -3.35 23.30 7.70
N GLY A 115 -3.00 22.66 8.83
CA GLY A 115 -3.58 22.95 10.14
C GLY A 115 -3.33 24.39 10.59
N MET A 116 -2.11 24.91 10.39
CA MET A 116 -1.77 26.32 10.72
C MET A 116 -2.48 27.30 9.76
N ALA A 117 -2.73 26.92 8.53
CA ALA A 117 -3.48 27.71 7.55
C ALA A 117 -5.02 27.62 7.74
N ASN A 118 -5.51 26.87 8.74
CA ASN A 118 -6.94 26.61 8.95
C ASN A 118 -7.64 25.97 7.74
N ILE A 119 -6.96 25.06 7.05
CA ILE A 119 -7.50 24.31 5.94
C ILE A 119 -7.96 22.94 6.44
N PRO A 120 -9.22 22.51 6.19
CA PRO A 120 -9.67 21.17 6.54
C PRO A 120 -8.86 20.09 5.86
N ILE A 121 -8.65 18.96 6.56
CA ILE A 121 -7.84 17.85 6.08
C ILE A 121 -8.67 16.57 6.09
N ALA A 122 -8.59 15.80 5.00
CA ALA A 122 -9.11 14.45 4.86
C ALA A 122 -7.95 13.45 4.82
N HIS A 123 -7.91 12.53 5.79
CA HIS A 123 -6.86 11.54 5.94
C HIS A 123 -7.34 10.15 5.53
N LEU A 124 -6.66 9.54 4.57
CA LEU A 124 -6.89 8.18 4.12
C LEU A 124 -5.92 7.22 4.85
N HIS A 125 -6.40 6.04 5.19
CA HIS A 125 -5.64 4.98 5.86
C HIS A 125 -5.15 5.33 7.28
N GLY A 126 -5.89 6.22 7.98
CA GLY A 126 -5.70 6.42 9.42
C GLY A 126 -6.06 5.18 10.24
N GLY A 127 -5.46 5.03 11.43
CA GLY A 127 -5.75 3.94 12.35
C GLY A 127 -5.07 2.60 12.02
N GLU A 128 -4.38 2.47 10.90
CA GLU A 128 -3.56 1.29 10.59
C GLU A 128 -2.38 1.16 11.55
N THR A 129 -1.79 -0.03 11.61
CA THR A 129 -0.67 -0.34 12.51
C THR A 129 0.58 -0.67 11.71
N THR A 130 1.71 -0.15 12.18
CA THR A 130 3.05 -0.53 11.70
C THR A 130 3.95 -0.64 12.94
N GLU A 131 3.87 -1.78 13.64
CA GLU A 131 4.61 -1.97 14.90
C GLU A 131 6.13 -1.83 14.68
N GLY A 132 6.77 -1.06 15.56
CA GLY A 132 8.23 -0.89 15.56
C GLY A 132 8.78 0.19 14.62
N ALA A 133 7.92 0.95 13.90
CA ALA A 133 8.32 2.07 13.08
C ALA A 133 7.83 3.41 13.66
N TYR A 134 8.56 4.51 13.41
CA TYR A 134 8.09 5.85 13.77
C TYR A 134 6.89 6.31 12.92
N ASP A 135 6.59 5.62 11.84
CA ASP A 135 5.42 5.81 10.98
C ASP A 135 4.11 5.73 11.78
N GLU A 136 4.05 4.90 12.81
CA GLU A 136 2.90 4.79 13.71
C GLU A 136 2.55 6.12 14.37
N ALA A 137 3.56 6.79 14.96
CA ALA A 137 3.38 8.10 15.59
C ALA A 137 3.01 9.18 14.57
N ILE A 138 3.61 9.15 13.39
CA ILE A 138 3.30 10.09 12.30
C ILE A 138 1.85 9.90 11.86
N ARG A 139 1.40 8.66 11.61
CA ARG A 139 0.03 8.36 11.19
C ARG A 139 -1.01 8.87 12.18
N HIS A 140 -0.80 8.63 13.46
CA HIS A 140 -1.72 9.09 14.49
C HIS A 140 -1.69 10.61 14.65
N SER A 141 -0.54 11.26 14.47
CA SER A 141 -0.43 12.71 14.44
C SER A 141 -1.22 13.31 13.27
N ILE A 142 -1.06 12.76 12.06
CA ILE A 142 -1.84 13.15 10.87
C ILE A 142 -3.34 12.98 11.13
N THR A 143 -3.76 11.86 11.74
CA THR A 143 -5.15 11.65 12.14
C THR A 143 -5.64 12.77 13.06
N LYS A 144 -4.86 13.16 14.07
CA LYS A 144 -5.27 14.21 15.00
C LYS A 144 -5.40 15.59 14.37
N PHE A 145 -4.63 15.91 13.36
CA PHE A 145 -4.79 17.15 12.59
C PHE A 145 -5.98 17.10 11.63
N SER A 146 -6.45 15.91 11.23
CA SER A 146 -7.45 15.76 10.18
C SER A 146 -8.88 15.90 10.68
N HIS A 147 -9.79 16.22 9.79
CA HIS A 147 -11.21 16.51 10.07
C HIS A 147 -12.14 15.45 9.52
N LEU A 148 -11.77 14.83 8.39
CA LEU A 148 -12.45 13.66 7.82
C LEU A 148 -11.46 12.49 7.77
N HIS A 149 -11.93 11.30 8.13
CA HIS A 149 -11.08 10.12 8.27
C HIS A 149 -11.65 8.98 7.44
N PHE A 150 -10.84 8.45 6.52
CA PHE A 150 -11.22 7.36 5.63
C PHE A 150 -10.35 6.13 5.94
N THR A 151 -10.93 5.20 6.67
CA THR A 151 -10.24 4.00 7.14
C THR A 151 -10.47 2.82 6.21
N SER A 152 -9.53 1.90 6.18
CA SER A 152 -9.56 0.73 5.32
C SER A 152 -10.33 -0.45 5.90
N THR A 153 -10.59 -0.46 7.22
CA THR A 153 -11.38 -1.50 7.90
C THR A 153 -12.18 -0.91 9.07
N GLU A 154 -13.19 -1.64 9.54
CA GLU A 154 -13.98 -1.24 10.70
C GLU A 154 -13.15 -1.21 12.01
N ALA A 155 -12.17 -2.10 12.14
CA ALA A 155 -11.29 -2.08 13.32
C ALA A 155 -10.40 -0.82 13.35
N TYR A 156 -9.93 -0.36 12.21
CA TYR A 156 -9.19 0.90 12.11
C TYR A 156 -10.09 2.11 12.30
N ARG A 157 -11.35 2.03 11.88
CA ARG A 157 -12.37 3.04 12.22
C ARG A 157 -12.53 3.19 13.73
N LYS A 158 -12.72 2.08 14.43
CA LYS A 158 -12.82 2.07 15.90
C LYS A 158 -11.56 2.66 16.56
N ARG A 159 -10.37 2.37 16.04
CA ARG A 159 -9.11 2.92 16.54
C ARG A 159 -9.01 4.45 16.35
N VAL A 160 -9.44 4.97 15.21
CA VAL A 160 -9.48 6.42 14.97
C VAL A 160 -10.46 7.11 15.93
N ILE A 161 -11.62 6.51 16.18
CA ILE A 161 -12.56 6.98 17.20
C ILE A 161 -11.93 6.95 18.60
N GLN A 162 -11.20 5.89 18.93
CA GLN A 162 -10.47 5.75 20.19
C GLN A 162 -9.40 6.86 20.38
N LEU A 163 -8.85 7.39 19.30
CA LEU A 163 -7.96 8.56 19.34
C LEU A 163 -8.70 9.88 19.63
N GLY A 164 -10.02 9.84 19.87
CA GLY A 164 -10.84 11.00 20.21
C GLY A 164 -11.44 11.71 18.99
N GLU A 165 -11.54 11.03 17.84
CA GLU A 165 -12.23 11.56 16.66
C GLU A 165 -13.72 11.18 16.70
N HIS A 166 -14.60 12.14 16.32
CA HIS A 166 -16.04 11.92 16.39
C HIS A 166 -16.50 10.87 15.38
N PRO A 167 -17.36 9.88 15.78
CA PRO A 167 -17.78 8.78 14.90
C PRO A 167 -18.37 9.20 13.55
N ASP A 168 -19.03 10.37 13.50
CA ASP A 168 -19.67 10.91 12.29
C ASP A 168 -18.66 11.47 11.27
N THR A 169 -17.39 11.59 11.66
CA THR A 169 -16.31 12.06 10.77
C THR A 169 -15.36 10.93 10.37
N VAL A 170 -15.62 9.70 10.83
CA VAL A 170 -14.80 8.53 10.58
C VAL A 170 -15.56 7.49 9.76
N PHE A 171 -15.11 7.25 8.54
CA PHE A 171 -15.78 6.41 7.54
C PHE A 171 -14.94 5.19 7.20
N ASN A 172 -15.51 3.98 7.34
CA ASN A 172 -14.92 2.78 6.78
C ASN A 172 -15.27 2.71 5.30
N VAL A 173 -14.31 3.00 4.42
CA VAL A 173 -14.50 3.03 2.97
C VAL A 173 -13.86 1.84 2.27
N GLY A 174 -13.00 1.10 2.97
CA GLY A 174 -12.12 0.08 2.40
C GLY A 174 -10.75 0.64 1.98
N ALA A 175 -9.85 -0.25 1.58
CA ALA A 175 -8.53 0.12 1.10
C ALA A 175 -8.58 0.65 -0.33
N ILE A 176 -8.12 1.89 -0.54
CA ILE A 176 -8.17 2.54 -1.87
C ILE A 176 -7.33 1.80 -2.92
N GLY A 177 -6.34 1.01 -2.50
CA GLY A 177 -5.56 0.17 -3.40
C GLY A 177 -6.35 -0.89 -4.15
N LEU A 178 -7.49 -1.32 -3.60
CA LEU A 178 -8.36 -2.32 -4.24
C LEU A 178 -9.17 -1.75 -5.42
N ASP A 179 -9.36 -0.44 -5.48
CA ASP A 179 -10.10 0.22 -6.56
C ASP A 179 -9.44 0.02 -7.93
N ALA A 180 -8.11 -0.06 -7.94
CA ALA A 180 -7.35 -0.34 -9.14
C ALA A 180 -7.61 -1.77 -9.67
N ILE A 181 -7.81 -2.75 -8.77
CA ILE A 181 -8.09 -4.14 -9.13
C ILE A 181 -9.39 -4.22 -9.94
N LYS A 182 -10.42 -3.52 -9.49
CA LYS A 182 -11.74 -3.52 -10.12
C LYS A 182 -11.76 -2.84 -11.49
N LYS A 183 -10.91 -1.83 -11.69
CA LYS A 183 -10.88 -1.01 -12.92
C LYS A 183 -9.91 -1.53 -13.98
N LEU A 184 -8.90 -2.29 -13.60
CA LEU A 184 -7.91 -2.82 -14.53
C LEU A 184 -8.48 -3.98 -15.35
N LYS A 185 -8.33 -3.89 -16.68
CA LYS A 185 -8.51 -5.05 -17.55
C LYS A 185 -7.28 -5.95 -17.40
N LEU A 186 -7.43 -7.01 -16.62
CA LEU A 186 -6.36 -7.98 -16.39
C LEU A 186 -6.02 -8.75 -17.67
N LEU A 187 -4.79 -9.21 -17.77
CA LEU A 187 -4.30 -9.99 -18.89
C LEU A 187 -4.97 -11.36 -18.92
N SER A 188 -5.27 -11.83 -20.12
CA SER A 188 -5.61 -13.26 -20.35
C SER A 188 -4.41 -14.14 -20.01
N ARG A 189 -4.65 -15.46 -19.89
CA ARG A 189 -3.58 -16.43 -19.60
C ARG A 189 -2.45 -16.34 -20.64
N GLU A 190 -2.78 -16.31 -21.91
CA GLU A 190 -1.81 -16.24 -23.01
C GLU A 190 -1.02 -14.93 -22.99
N GLU A 191 -1.69 -13.80 -22.83
CA GLU A 191 -1.03 -12.49 -22.70
C GLU A 191 -0.11 -12.45 -21.48
N PHE A 192 -0.54 -13.02 -20.36
CA PHE A 192 0.25 -13.08 -19.15
C PHE A 192 1.50 -13.95 -19.33
N GLU A 193 1.34 -15.21 -19.84
CA GLU A 193 2.46 -16.10 -20.13
C GLU A 193 3.49 -15.46 -21.07
N ASN A 194 3.02 -14.80 -22.14
CA ASN A 194 3.89 -14.09 -23.07
C ASN A 194 4.62 -12.91 -22.39
N SER A 195 3.93 -12.20 -21.49
CA SER A 195 4.49 -11.05 -20.78
C SER A 195 5.57 -11.39 -19.76
N ILE A 196 5.55 -12.61 -19.22
CA ILE A 196 6.51 -13.10 -18.25
C ILE A 196 7.55 -14.09 -18.87
N GLY A 197 7.33 -14.54 -20.09
CA GLY A 197 8.24 -15.48 -20.77
C GLY A 197 8.25 -16.88 -20.16
N LEU A 198 7.19 -17.27 -19.45
CA LEU A 198 7.05 -18.59 -18.82
C LEU A 198 5.66 -19.16 -19.11
N LYS A 199 5.60 -20.41 -19.57
CA LYS A 199 4.34 -21.18 -19.64
C LYS A 199 3.94 -21.64 -18.25
N LEU A 200 2.70 -21.32 -17.86
CA LEU A 200 2.16 -21.72 -16.57
C LEU A 200 2.07 -23.25 -16.47
N LYS A 201 2.48 -23.76 -15.34
CA LYS A 201 2.46 -25.20 -15.02
C LYS A 201 1.10 -25.60 -14.43
N LYS A 202 1.01 -26.88 -13.97
CA LYS A 202 -0.19 -27.40 -13.30
C LYS A 202 -0.48 -26.61 -12.03
N ARG A 203 0.56 -26.23 -11.29
CA ARG A 203 0.52 -25.33 -10.13
C ARG A 203 1.42 -24.14 -10.38
N ASN A 204 1.06 -22.99 -9.85
CA ASN A 204 1.87 -21.76 -9.97
C ASN A 204 1.89 -21.03 -8.66
N VAL A 205 3.02 -20.42 -8.31
CA VAL A 205 3.24 -19.71 -7.06
C VAL A 205 3.88 -18.37 -7.35
N LEU A 206 3.38 -17.32 -6.71
CA LEU A 206 3.99 -15.99 -6.71
C LEU A 206 4.76 -15.79 -5.41
N ILE A 207 6.02 -15.43 -5.50
CA ILE A 207 6.94 -15.31 -4.38
C ILE A 207 7.42 -13.87 -4.24
N THR A 208 7.17 -13.25 -3.08
CA THR A 208 7.62 -11.89 -2.74
C THR A 208 8.13 -11.86 -1.31
N TYR A 209 9.44 -11.95 -1.11
CA TYR A 209 10.05 -11.96 0.20
C TYR A 209 11.02 -10.79 0.38
N HIS A 210 10.85 -10.04 1.47
CA HIS A 210 11.70 -8.93 1.87
C HIS A 210 12.41 -9.27 3.18
N PRO A 211 13.74 -9.07 3.28
CA PRO A 211 14.44 -9.31 4.52
C PRO A 211 13.97 -8.34 5.61
N VAL A 212 13.86 -8.83 6.84
CA VAL A 212 13.51 -8.03 8.03
C VAL A 212 14.75 -7.86 8.88
N THR A 213 15.08 -6.62 9.21
CA THR A 213 16.35 -6.27 9.87
C THR A 213 16.41 -6.67 11.35
N LEU A 214 15.24 -6.82 11.98
CA LEU A 214 15.10 -7.08 13.42
C LEU A 214 14.68 -8.51 13.75
N GLU A 215 14.56 -9.41 12.78
CA GLU A 215 14.25 -10.81 13.03
C GLU A 215 15.43 -11.54 13.65
N LYS A 216 15.12 -12.45 14.60
CA LYS A 216 16.12 -13.28 15.29
C LYS A 216 16.78 -14.30 14.37
N GLU A 217 16.05 -14.78 13.35
CA GLU A 217 16.55 -15.71 12.35
C GLU A 217 17.10 -14.95 11.14
N ALA A 218 18.21 -15.44 10.58
CA ALA A 218 18.82 -14.81 9.42
C ALA A 218 17.87 -14.89 8.20
N PRO A 219 17.52 -13.77 7.56
CA PRO A 219 16.61 -13.76 6.40
C PRO A 219 17.05 -14.69 5.26
N ILE A 220 18.33 -14.96 5.16
CA ILE A 220 18.94 -15.88 4.19
C ILE A 220 18.48 -17.32 4.43
N GLU A 221 18.46 -17.77 5.70
CA GLU A 221 18.03 -19.11 6.06
C GLU A 221 16.54 -19.31 5.81
N THR A 222 15.73 -18.31 6.21
CA THR A 222 14.30 -18.30 5.90
C THR A 222 14.05 -18.44 4.39
N PHE A 223 14.79 -17.69 3.57
CA PHE A 223 14.60 -17.75 2.13
C PHE A 223 15.04 -19.10 1.52
N LYS A 224 16.11 -19.73 2.06
CA LYS A 224 16.48 -21.11 1.69
C LYS A 224 15.38 -22.10 2.05
N ASN A 225 14.76 -21.96 3.21
CA ASN A 225 13.65 -22.80 3.64
C ASN A 225 12.46 -22.69 2.68
N ILE A 226 12.15 -21.47 2.23
CA ILE A 226 11.12 -21.22 1.22
C ILE A 226 11.46 -21.97 -0.08
N LEU A 227 12.67 -21.80 -0.63
CA LEU A 227 13.08 -22.46 -1.86
C LEU A 227 13.03 -23.99 -1.72
N THR A 228 13.54 -24.53 -0.62
CA THR A 228 13.52 -25.99 -0.34
C THR A 228 12.09 -26.54 -0.29
N ALA A 229 11.17 -25.81 0.38
CA ALA A 229 9.78 -26.23 0.44
C ALA A 229 9.07 -26.20 -0.93
N LEU A 230 9.40 -25.20 -1.76
CA LEU A 230 8.85 -25.07 -3.11
C LEU A 230 9.39 -26.13 -4.08
N ASP A 231 10.63 -26.56 -3.93
CA ASP A 231 11.23 -27.62 -4.76
C ASP A 231 10.53 -28.99 -4.60
N GLU A 232 9.92 -29.23 -3.45
CA GLU A 232 9.18 -30.47 -3.18
C GLU A 232 7.78 -30.53 -3.85
N LEU A 233 7.31 -29.41 -4.46
CA LEU A 233 5.95 -29.34 -5.01
C LEU A 233 5.76 -30.00 -6.40
N GLY A 234 6.81 -30.52 -7.02
CA GLY A 234 6.75 -31.18 -8.33
C GLY A 234 6.52 -30.20 -9.48
N ASP A 235 5.53 -30.45 -10.37
CA ASP A 235 5.24 -29.62 -11.56
C ASP A 235 4.63 -28.27 -11.17
N THR A 236 5.50 -27.34 -10.74
CA THR A 236 5.12 -26.03 -10.22
C THR A 236 5.90 -24.92 -10.91
N GLY A 237 5.19 -23.93 -11.43
CA GLY A 237 5.75 -22.67 -11.96
C GLY A 237 5.98 -21.66 -10.83
N LEU A 238 7.16 -21.03 -10.81
CA LEU A 238 7.57 -20.10 -9.77
C LEU A 238 7.82 -18.71 -10.36
N ILE A 239 7.11 -17.73 -9.85
CA ILE A 239 7.22 -16.33 -10.30
C ILE A 239 7.75 -15.51 -9.14
N PHE A 240 8.98 -15.04 -9.23
CA PHE A 240 9.64 -14.27 -8.19
C PHE A 240 9.56 -12.77 -8.47
N THR A 241 9.34 -11.98 -7.43
CA THR A 241 9.68 -10.56 -7.43
C THR A 241 10.86 -10.31 -6.52
N HIS A 242 11.75 -9.39 -6.92
CA HIS A 242 12.93 -9.07 -6.13
C HIS A 242 12.56 -8.38 -4.81
N ALA A 243 13.40 -8.59 -3.79
CA ALA A 243 13.34 -7.85 -2.54
C ALA A 243 13.68 -6.37 -2.78
N ASN A 244 13.17 -5.51 -1.89
CA ASN A 244 13.52 -4.10 -1.85
C ASN A 244 15.03 -3.90 -1.57
N SER A 245 15.48 -2.65 -1.68
CA SER A 245 16.87 -2.24 -1.42
C SER A 245 17.28 -2.25 0.07
N ASP A 246 16.45 -2.80 0.95
CA ASP A 246 16.71 -2.95 2.36
C ASP A 246 17.96 -3.80 2.64
N LYS A 247 18.50 -3.70 3.86
CA LYS A 247 19.65 -4.50 4.29
C LYS A 247 19.40 -5.98 4.01
N ASN A 248 20.35 -6.67 3.41
CA ASN A 248 20.26 -8.06 2.91
C ASN A 248 19.39 -8.28 1.65
N GLY A 249 18.67 -7.29 1.13
CA GLY A 249 17.88 -7.42 -0.09
C GLY A 249 18.71 -7.86 -1.30
N ARG A 250 19.95 -7.38 -1.40
CA ARG A 250 20.89 -7.78 -2.49
C ARG A 250 21.25 -9.27 -2.44
N ILE A 251 21.36 -9.86 -1.23
CA ILE A 251 21.69 -11.27 -1.06
C ILE A 251 20.48 -12.12 -1.49
N ILE A 252 19.29 -11.76 -1.05
CA ILE A 252 18.05 -12.45 -1.47
C ILE A 252 17.90 -12.37 -2.99
N ASN A 253 18.10 -11.20 -3.59
CA ASN A 253 18.02 -11.02 -5.05
C ASN A 253 19.05 -11.87 -5.82
N LYS A 254 20.26 -12.02 -5.26
CA LYS A 254 21.27 -12.91 -5.81
C LYS A 254 20.82 -14.37 -5.76
N MET A 255 20.27 -14.82 -4.62
CA MET A 255 19.74 -16.17 -4.47
C MET A 255 18.60 -16.45 -5.46
N ILE A 256 17.68 -15.47 -5.66
CA ILE A 256 16.61 -15.58 -6.66
C ILE A 256 17.20 -15.77 -8.05
N THR A 257 18.19 -14.96 -8.43
CA THR A 257 18.83 -15.04 -9.75
C THR A 257 19.50 -16.39 -9.96
N GLU A 258 20.31 -16.86 -9.00
CA GLU A 258 20.99 -18.17 -9.06
C GLU A 258 19.99 -19.32 -9.16
N TYR A 259 18.88 -19.24 -8.41
CA TYR A 259 17.82 -20.24 -8.49
C TYR A 259 17.15 -20.28 -9.86
N VAL A 260 16.75 -19.12 -10.40
CA VAL A 260 16.11 -19.01 -11.71
C VAL A 260 17.04 -19.47 -12.83
N ASP A 261 18.34 -19.13 -12.77
CA ASP A 261 19.32 -19.55 -13.78
C ASP A 261 19.46 -21.07 -13.92
N THR A 262 19.24 -21.80 -12.81
CA THR A 262 19.27 -23.27 -12.77
C THR A 262 17.92 -23.92 -13.03
N HIS A 263 16.80 -23.16 -13.05
CA HIS A 263 15.43 -23.66 -13.16
C HIS A 263 14.60 -22.89 -14.22
N LYS A 264 15.21 -22.54 -15.35
CA LYS A 264 14.59 -21.72 -16.42
C LYS A 264 13.31 -22.30 -17.02
N ASP A 265 13.10 -23.59 -16.89
CA ASP A 265 11.91 -24.30 -17.37
C ASP A 265 10.68 -24.12 -16.47
N LYS A 266 10.88 -23.73 -15.21
CA LYS A 266 9.81 -23.59 -14.21
C LYS A 266 9.82 -22.25 -13.44
N ALA A 267 10.86 -21.43 -13.55
CA ALA A 267 11.01 -20.24 -12.74
C ALA A 267 11.39 -19.00 -13.55
N VAL A 268 10.82 -17.85 -13.17
CA VAL A 268 11.17 -16.51 -13.69
C VAL A 268 11.25 -15.50 -12.55
N ALA A 269 12.07 -14.48 -12.72
CA ALA A 269 12.23 -13.39 -11.74
C ALA A 269 12.15 -12.01 -12.39
N PHE A 270 11.56 -11.07 -11.66
CA PHE A 270 11.41 -9.68 -12.08
C PHE A 270 11.82 -8.73 -10.94
N LYS A 271 12.48 -7.63 -11.28
CA LYS A 271 12.68 -6.53 -10.31
C LYS A 271 11.33 -6.01 -9.81
N SER A 272 10.37 -5.90 -10.72
CA SER A 272 8.97 -5.59 -10.45
C SER A 272 8.12 -6.13 -11.60
N LEU A 273 7.01 -6.74 -11.28
CA LEU A 273 5.98 -7.09 -12.27
C LEU A 273 5.20 -5.87 -12.75
N GLY A 274 5.25 -4.76 -12.00
CA GLY A 274 4.30 -3.67 -12.19
C GLY A 274 2.87 -4.11 -11.82
N GLN A 275 1.97 -3.16 -11.69
CA GLN A 275 0.61 -3.43 -11.20
C GLN A 275 -0.16 -4.41 -12.09
N LEU A 276 -0.19 -4.17 -13.39
CA LEU A 276 -0.99 -4.98 -14.31
C LEU A 276 -0.57 -6.47 -14.30
N ARG A 277 0.72 -6.77 -14.46
CA ARG A 277 1.21 -8.16 -14.47
C ARG A 277 1.08 -8.82 -13.09
N TYR A 278 1.33 -8.06 -12.01
CA TYR A 278 1.18 -8.56 -10.64
C TYR A 278 -0.27 -9.01 -10.37
N LEU A 279 -1.24 -8.14 -10.62
CA LEU A 279 -2.65 -8.46 -10.42
C LEU A 279 -3.14 -9.53 -11.39
N SER A 280 -2.62 -9.56 -12.62
CA SER A 280 -2.94 -10.62 -13.57
C SER A 280 -2.41 -11.99 -13.12
N ALA A 281 -1.22 -12.03 -12.51
CA ALA A 281 -0.66 -13.26 -11.93
C ALA A 281 -1.60 -13.90 -10.90
N LEU A 282 -2.28 -13.05 -10.08
CA LEU A 282 -3.18 -13.53 -9.04
C LEU A 282 -4.39 -14.33 -9.57
N GLN A 283 -4.73 -14.21 -10.86
CA GLN A 283 -5.76 -15.03 -11.48
C GLN A 283 -5.29 -16.48 -11.75
N PHE A 284 -3.98 -16.72 -11.77
CA PHE A 284 -3.40 -17.98 -12.29
C PHE A 284 -2.50 -18.69 -11.28
N VAL A 285 -2.21 -18.08 -10.13
CA VAL A 285 -1.41 -18.71 -9.07
C VAL A 285 -2.29 -19.41 -8.05
N ASP A 286 -1.80 -20.52 -7.51
CA ASP A 286 -2.52 -21.30 -6.50
C ASP A 286 -2.41 -20.69 -5.11
N PHE A 287 -1.30 -20.01 -4.82
CA PHE A 287 -1.09 -19.24 -3.61
C PHE A 287 0.06 -18.25 -3.80
N VAL A 288 0.12 -17.28 -2.89
CA VAL A 288 1.25 -16.35 -2.76
C VAL A 288 2.03 -16.71 -1.51
N ILE A 289 3.37 -16.65 -1.54
CA ILE A 289 4.22 -16.88 -0.38
C ILE A 289 5.25 -15.77 -0.21
N GLY A 290 5.43 -15.31 1.01
CA GLY A 290 6.42 -14.31 1.39
C GLY A 290 5.92 -13.41 2.51
N ASN A 291 6.32 -12.14 2.51
CA ASN A 291 5.98 -11.20 3.57
C ASN A 291 5.65 -9.79 3.04
N SER A 292 5.17 -9.70 1.82
CA SER A 292 4.70 -8.44 1.24
C SER A 292 3.34 -8.05 1.82
N SER A 293 3.11 -6.74 2.01
CA SER A 293 1.80 -6.21 2.41
C SER A 293 0.70 -6.48 1.39
N SER A 294 1.05 -6.65 0.12
CA SER A 294 0.14 -7.04 -0.94
C SER A 294 -0.54 -8.40 -0.66
N GLY A 295 0.17 -9.34 -0.03
CA GLY A 295 -0.38 -10.62 0.41
C GLY A 295 -1.56 -10.49 1.39
N ILE A 296 -1.62 -9.38 2.13
CA ILE A 296 -2.67 -9.10 3.10
C ILE A 296 -3.78 -8.23 2.51
N LEU A 297 -3.42 -7.27 1.65
CA LEU A 297 -4.35 -6.27 1.13
C LEU A 297 -4.99 -6.67 -0.21
N GLU A 298 -4.18 -7.10 -1.18
CA GLU A 298 -4.61 -7.29 -2.57
C GLU A 298 -4.94 -8.76 -2.89
N VAL A 299 -4.11 -9.70 -2.42
CA VAL A 299 -4.27 -11.13 -2.72
C VAL A 299 -5.61 -11.70 -2.25
N PRO A 300 -6.14 -11.36 -1.06
CA PRO A 300 -7.44 -11.84 -0.61
C PRO A 300 -8.59 -11.50 -1.56
N ALA A 301 -8.51 -10.38 -2.31
CA ALA A 301 -9.52 -9.99 -3.29
C ALA A 301 -9.64 -10.96 -4.48
N PHE A 302 -8.65 -11.84 -4.66
CA PHE A 302 -8.69 -12.91 -5.66
C PHE A 302 -9.09 -14.27 -5.06
N HIS A 303 -9.42 -14.32 -3.77
CA HIS A 303 -9.81 -15.55 -3.05
C HIS A 303 -8.77 -16.67 -3.16
N ILE A 304 -7.49 -16.31 -3.14
CA ILE A 304 -6.38 -17.25 -3.11
C ILE A 304 -5.60 -17.14 -1.79
N PRO A 305 -4.98 -18.25 -1.33
CA PRO A 305 -4.21 -18.24 -0.10
C PRO A 305 -2.96 -17.35 -0.19
N THR A 306 -2.66 -16.66 0.91
CA THR A 306 -1.35 -16.06 1.16
C THR A 306 -0.67 -16.79 2.31
N ILE A 307 0.58 -17.23 2.13
CA ILE A 307 1.45 -17.71 3.21
C ILE A 307 2.35 -16.56 3.61
N ASN A 308 2.02 -15.93 4.74
CA ASN A 308 2.76 -14.80 5.30
C ASN A 308 3.86 -15.30 6.22
N ILE A 309 5.11 -15.12 5.82
CA ILE A 309 6.28 -15.65 6.50
C ILE A 309 6.87 -14.62 7.47
N GLY A 310 7.02 -15.02 8.75
CA GLY A 310 7.62 -14.19 9.78
C GLY A 310 6.78 -13.02 10.25
N ASP A 311 7.42 -12.05 10.91
CA ASP A 311 6.74 -11.01 11.69
C ASP A 311 6.60 -9.66 10.97
N ARG A 312 7.05 -9.53 9.70
CA ARG A 312 7.04 -8.24 8.99
C ARG A 312 5.66 -7.59 8.91
N GLN A 313 4.61 -8.38 8.87
CA GLN A 313 3.23 -7.91 8.77
C GLN A 313 2.47 -8.02 10.11
N ARG A 314 3.19 -8.23 11.22
CA ARG A 314 2.60 -8.37 12.55
C ARG A 314 1.76 -7.15 12.93
N GLY A 315 0.62 -7.39 13.57
CA GLY A 315 -0.33 -6.34 13.97
C GLY A 315 -1.31 -5.93 12.89
N ARG A 316 -1.10 -6.32 11.62
CA ARG A 316 -2.08 -6.08 10.56
C ARG A 316 -3.26 -7.05 10.66
N ILE A 317 -4.44 -6.54 10.37
CA ILE A 317 -5.65 -7.35 10.27
C ILE A 317 -5.58 -8.18 8.99
N CYS A 318 -5.80 -9.48 9.12
CA CYS A 318 -5.70 -10.42 8.01
C CYS A 318 -7.08 -11.02 7.69
N ASN A 319 -7.35 -11.21 6.40
CA ASN A 319 -8.44 -12.06 5.93
C ASN A 319 -8.16 -13.55 6.27
N GLU A 320 -9.19 -14.38 6.26
CA GLU A 320 -9.08 -15.82 6.53
C GLU A 320 -8.15 -16.54 5.55
N SER A 321 -8.00 -16.01 4.34
CA SER A 321 -7.08 -16.54 3.32
C SER A 321 -5.59 -16.33 3.65
N VAL A 322 -5.25 -15.58 4.69
CA VAL A 322 -3.87 -15.33 5.09
C VAL A 322 -3.43 -16.32 6.17
N ILE A 323 -2.47 -17.16 5.83
CA ILE A 323 -1.87 -18.16 6.70
C ILE A 323 -0.55 -17.60 7.24
N ASN A 324 -0.48 -17.32 8.54
CA ASN A 324 0.77 -16.90 9.17
C ASN A 324 1.67 -18.11 9.44
N SER A 325 2.90 -18.06 8.98
CA SER A 325 3.90 -19.13 9.12
C SER A 325 5.16 -18.61 9.80
N ASN A 326 5.74 -19.44 10.67
CA ASN A 326 7.09 -19.20 11.16
C ASN A 326 8.12 -19.45 10.04
N ASN A 327 9.39 -19.11 10.33
CA ASN A 327 10.49 -19.18 9.37
C ASN A 327 11.08 -20.58 9.18
N SER A 328 10.65 -21.57 9.97
CA SER A 328 11.17 -22.95 9.88
C SER A 328 10.69 -23.67 8.62
N LEU A 329 11.53 -24.54 8.07
CA LEU A 329 11.17 -25.36 6.89
C LEU A 329 9.90 -26.19 7.15
N GLU A 330 9.76 -26.74 8.36
CA GLU A 330 8.62 -27.57 8.73
C GLU A 330 7.32 -26.77 8.75
N ASP A 331 7.32 -25.57 9.34
CA ASP A 331 6.13 -24.71 9.39
C ASP A 331 5.74 -24.20 7.99
N ILE A 332 6.73 -23.85 7.17
CA ILE A 332 6.50 -23.44 5.78
C ILE A 332 5.83 -24.58 5.00
N LYS A 333 6.32 -25.83 5.12
CA LYS A 333 5.71 -27.00 4.46
C LYS A 333 4.28 -27.27 4.93
N LYS A 334 4.03 -27.16 6.24
CA LYS A 334 2.67 -27.26 6.81
C LYS A 334 1.75 -26.21 6.22
N SER A 335 2.22 -24.96 6.16
CA SER A 335 1.46 -23.83 5.60
C SER A 335 1.17 -24.03 4.10
N ILE A 336 2.11 -24.54 3.32
CA ILE A 336 1.89 -24.87 1.91
C ILE A 336 0.84 -25.99 1.77
N THR A 337 0.94 -27.02 2.57
CA THR A 337 -0.04 -28.12 2.57
C THR A 337 -1.43 -27.61 2.87
N PHE A 338 -1.57 -26.73 3.88
CA PHE A 338 -2.83 -26.12 4.26
C PHE A 338 -3.37 -25.16 3.18
N ALA A 339 -2.51 -24.36 2.55
CA ALA A 339 -2.90 -23.49 1.44
C ALA A 339 -3.43 -24.25 0.22
N LEU A 340 -3.00 -25.50 0.03
CA LEU A 340 -3.43 -26.38 -1.06
C LEU A 340 -4.63 -27.26 -0.68
N ASP A 341 -5.04 -27.24 0.58
CA ASP A 341 -6.20 -28.03 1.04
C ASP A 341 -7.49 -27.56 0.39
N LYS A 342 -8.25 -28.53 -0.11
CA LYS A 342 -9.49 -28.26 -0.86
C LYS A 342 -10.54 -27.59 -0.01
N GLN A 343 -10.74 -28.03 1.23
CA GLN A 343 -11.75 -27.49 2.13
C GLN A 343 -11.41 -26.05 2.52
N PHE A 344 -10.14 -25.75 2.82
CA PHE A 344 -9.68 -24.40 3.07
C PHE A 344 -9.91 -23.48 1.88
N ARG A 345 -9.58 -23.93 0.67
CA ARG A 345 -9.79 -23.14 -0.57
C ARG A 345 -11.28 -22.89 -0.85
N GLU A 346 -12.16 -23.82 -0.54
CA GLU A 346 -13.62 -23.62 -0.64
C GLU A 346 -14.11 -22.61 0.39
N THR A 347 -13.60 -22.64 1.61
CA THR A 347 -13.96 -21.68 2.68
C THR A 347 -13.60 -20.24 2.28
N ILE A 348 -12.39 -20.01 1.79
CA ILE A 348 -11.95 -18.65 1.45
C ILE A 348 -12.67 -18.05 0.23
N GLN A 349 -13.34 -18.85 -0.60
CA GLN A 349 -14.19 -18.32 -1.68
C GLN A 349 -15.39 -17.54 -1.15
N GLN A 350 -15.83 -17.81 0.08
CA GLN A 350 -16.97 -17.19 0.72
C GLN A 350 -16.59 -16.15 1.78
N GLN A 351 -15.28 -15.89 1.97
CA GLN A 351 -14.82 -14.97 3.00
C GLN A 351 -15.28 -13.53 2.72
N GLU A 352 -15.60 -12.80 3.79
CA GLU A 352 -15.85 -11.36 3.72
C GLU A 352 -14.53 -10.60 3.46
N MET A 353 -14.56 -9.64 2.55
CA MET A 353 -13.39 -8.80 2.24
C MET A 353 -13.24 -7.71 3.30
N LEU A 354 -12.34 -7.91 4.26
CA LEU A 354 -12.10 -6.95 5.37
C LEU A 354 -11.68 -5.57 4.88
N TYR A 355 -10.96 -5.51 3.78
CA TYR A 355 -10.45 -4.27 3.20
C TYR A 355 -11.38 -3.67 2.13
N GLY A 356 -12.60 -4.21 1.98
CA GLY A 356 -13.63 -3.66 1.08
C GLY A 356 -13.62 -4.29 -0.31
N ASP A 357 -14.42 -3.70 -1.18
CA ASP A 357 -14.84 -4.24 -2.48
C ASP A 357 -14.28 -3.48 -3.71
N GLY A 358 -13.30 -2.59 -3.51
CA GLY A 358 -12.72 -1.78 -4.59
C GLY A 358 -13.61 -0.61 -5.04
N THR A 359 -14.38 -0.03 -4.11
CA THR A 359 -15.21 1.17 -4.32
C THR A 359 -14.86 2.29 -3.35
N ALA A 360 -13.65 2.27 -2.78
CA ALA A 360 -13.23 3.23 -1.76
C ALA A 360 -13.20 4.67 -2.30
N ALA A 361 -12.67 4.90 -3.49
CA ALA A 361 -12.61 6.23 -4.11
C ALA A 361 -14.00 6.83 -4.33
N GLU A 362 -14.98 6.02 -4.74
CA GLU A 362 -16.37 6.47 -4.92
C GLU A 362 -17.02 6.85 -3.59
N LYS A 363 -16.80 6.03 -2.55
CA LYS A 363 -17.28 6.31 -1.18
C LYS A 363 -16.64 7.57 -0.61
N ILE A 364 -15.33 7.76 -0.81
CA ILE A 364 -14.59 8.97 -0.37
C ILE A 364 -15.15 10.20 -1.10
N LEU A 365 -15.28 10.16 -2.43
CA LEU A 365 -15.84 11.28 -3.19
C LEU A 365 -17.24 11.65 -2.72
N LYS A 366 -18.11 10.67 -2.48
CA LYS A 366 -19.44 10.87 -1.94
C LYS A 366 -19.41 11.64 -0.63
N VAL A 367 -18.61 11.20 0.35
CA VAL A 367 -18.46 11.87 1.64
C VAL A 367 -17.92 13.30 1.47
N ILE A 368 -16.91 13.51 0.62
CA ILE A 368 -16.38 14.85 0.34
C ILE A 368 -17.47 15.78 -0.21
N LYS A 369 -18.34 15.29 -1.06
CA LYS A 369 -19.45 16.07 -1.64
C LYS A 369 -20.58 16.34 -0.64
N GLU A 370 -20.87 15.42 0.26
CA GLU A 370 -21.87 15.59 1.32
C GLU A 370 -21.40 16.56 2.41
N HIS A 371 -20.11 16.58 2.71
CA HIS A 371 -19.50 17.47 3.72
C HIS A 371 -18.97 18.78 3.07
N THR A 372 -19.87 19.59 2.53
CA THR A 372 -19.50 20.86 1.87
C THR A 372 -18.90 21.88 2.83
N VAL A 373 -19.35 21.90 4.08
CA VAL A 373 -18.81 22.73 5.15
C VAL A 373 -18.24 21.80 6.21
N ILE A 374 -16.93 21.90 6.45
CA ILE A 374 -16.22 21.12 7.46
C ILE A 374 -15.88 22.04 8.61
N PRO A 375 -16.43 21.83 9.82
CA PRO A 375 -16.08 22.64 10.97
C PRO A 375 -14.59 22.51 11.32
N LEU A 376 -13.88 23.62 11.39
CA LEU A 376 -12.46 23.63 11.80
C LEU A 376 -12.29 23.34 13.30
N LYS A 377 -13.31 23.71 14.09
CA LYS A 377 -13.29 23.46 15.52
C LYS A 377 -13.65 22.00 15.80
N LYS A 378 -12.68 21.25 16.27
CA LYS A 378 -12.84 19.85 16.70
C LYS A 378 -13.01 19.78 18.22
N SER A 379 -13.95 18.98 18.70
CA SER A 379 -14.02 18.53 20.09
C SER A 379 -13.39 17.14 20.21
N PHE A 380 -12.78 16.85 21.34
CA PHE A 380 -12.35 15.49 21.64
C PHE A 380 -13.58 14.63 21.92
N TYR A 381 -13.65 13.46 21.30
CA TYR A 381 -14.74 12.50 21.54
C TYR A 381 -14.33 11.52 22.64
N ASP A 382 -14.98 11.59 23.78
CA ASP A 382 -14.79 10.65 24.89
C ASP A 382 -15.60 9.39 24.68
N ILE A 383 -14.94 8.23 24.72
CA ILE A 383 -15.62 6.94 24.66
C ILE A 383 -16.15 6.64 26.05
N SER A 384 -17.46 6.41 26.17
CA SER A 384 -18.06 5.88 27.41
C SER A 384 -17.75 4.38 27.52
N TYR A 385 -17.15 3.96 28.63
CA TYR A 385 -16.87 2.58 29.00
C TYR A 385 -18.05 1.93 29.68
#